data_25a3c34e9214484fbf79fbacc3cc6805
#
_entry.id   25a3c34e9214484fbf79fbacc3cc6805
#
_cell.length_a   1.000
_cell.length_b   1.000
_cell.length_c   1.000
_cell.angle_alpha   90.00
_cell.angle_beta   90.00
_cell.angle_gamma   90.00
#
_symmetry.space_group_name_H-M   'P 1'
#
loop_
_entity.id
_entity.type
_entity.pdbx_description
1 polymer ?
#
loop_
_entity_poly.entity_id
_entity_poly.type
_entity_poly.pdbx_seq_one_letter_code
_entity_poly.pdbx_strand_id
1 'polypeptide(L)'
;MNTLDTIISFAQKTINEEAKAIAHLEQLIDQEFAEAVNTIHNSNGRVIITGIGKSAIIASKIVATMNSTGTPAVFMHAADAIHGDLGNILKDDVVICISKSGNTPEIKVLVPLIKNFNNTLIGITSNKESFLGKEADFVLNAFVEKEACPNNLAPTTSTTAQLVIGDAVAVCLLNLKGFSSNDFAKYHPGGALGKKLYLRVNDITSKNEKPEVSAASNINSVIVEMTEKRLGATAVTRDSEIIGIITDGDLRRMLTTNTSFEGLTAEDIMSPNPKRIDVNAMAVDALDRLEEYGISQLLAEEKGKYAGLLHIHDLMREGIL
;
A
#
# COMPACT_ATOMS: atom_id res chain seq x y z
N MET A 1 -10.12 37.98 24.18
CA MET A 1 -9.59 37.14 23.09
C MET A 1 -10.78 36.63 22.29
N ASN A 2 -10.77 36.73 20.98
CA ASN A 2 -11.84 36.19 20.14
C ASN A 2 -11.89 34.65 20.33
N THR A 3 -13.08 34.04 20.28
CA THR A 3 -13.24 32.60 20.44
C THR A 3 -12.39 31.83 19.45
N LEU A 4 -12.24 32.31 18.22
CA LEU A 4 -11.41 31.69 17.18
C LEU A 4 -9.90 31.70 17.54
N ASP A 5 -9.40 32.84 18.08
CA ASP A 5 -8.00 32.95 18.51
C ASP A 5 -7.69 31.99 19.67
N THR A 6 -8.67 31.81 20.55
CA THR A 6 -8.57 30.88 21.68
C THR A 6 -8.48 29.43 21.19
N ILE A 7 -9.30 29.02 20.20
CA ILE A 7 -9.27 27.68 19.59
C ILE A 7 -7.90 27.42 18.93
N ILE A 8 -7.40 28.38 18.15
CA ILE A 8 -6.09 28.28 17.49
C ILE A 8 -4.98 28.07 18.53
N SER A 9 -4.99 28.91 19.60
CA SER A 9 -4.00 28.83 20.67
C SER A 9 -4.02 27.47 21.39
N PHE A 10 -5.18 26.92 21.70
CA PHE A 10 -5.28 25.58 22.30
C PHE A 10 -4.79 24.48 21.38
N ALA A 11 -5.14 24.53 20.10
CA ALA A 11 -4.66 23.54 19.11
C ALA A 11 -3.12 23.57 18.99
N GLN A 12 -2.53 24.75 18.85
CA GLN A 12 -1.08 24.92 18.77
C GLN A 12 -0.37 24.44 20.04
N LYS A 13 -0.95 24.74 21.22
CA LYS A 13 -0.42 24.26 22.50
C LYS A 13 -0.44 22.75 22.59
N THR A 14 -1.55 22.10 22.22
CA THR A 14 -1.68 20.63 22.21
C THR A 14 -0.61 19.98 21.32
N ILE A 15 -0.48 20.45 20.06
CA ILE A 15 0.52 19.93 19.12
C ILE A 15 1.94 20.10 19.67
N ASN A 16 2.25 21.26 20.25
CA ASN A 16 3.59 21.52 20.80
C ASN A 16 3.90 20.64 22.03
N GLU A 17 2.93 20.39 22.89
CA GLU A 17 3.09 19.51 24.06
C GLU A 17 3.32 18.06 23.62
N GLU A 18 2.56 17.55 22.65
CA GLU A 18 2.75 16.20 22.09
C GLU A 18 4.09 16.09 21.36
N ALA A 19 4.47 17.06 20.53
CA ALA A 19 5.75 17.05 19.83
C ALA A 19 6.95 17.00 20.78
N LYS A 20 6.91 17.74 21.89
CA LYS A 20 7.97 17.68 22.92
C LYS A 20 8.06 16.32 23.61
N ALA A 21 6.91 15.72 23.93
CA ALA A 21 6.87 14.40 24.54
C ALA A 21 7.42 13.32 23.60
N ILE A 22 7.08 13.39 22.30
CA ILE A 22 7.60 12.47 21.28
C ILE A 22 9.11 12.66 21.11
N ALA A 23 9.62 13.89 21.02
CA ALA A 23 11.05 14.15 20.94
C ALA A 23 11.81 13.58 22.15
N HIS A 24 11.21 13.59 23.33
CA HIS A 24 11.82 13.00 24.52
C HIS A 24 11.96 11.48 24.45
N LEU A 25 11.09 10.77 23.71
CA LEU A 25 11.17 9.31 23.56
C LEU A 25 12.50 8.84 22.98
N GLU A 26 13.15 9.65 22.12
CA GLU A 26 14.47 9.34 21.55
C GLU A 26 15.49 9.00 22.66
N GLN A 27 15.46 9.72 23.77
CA GLN A 27 16.37 9.54 24.90
C GLN A 27 16.04 8.30 25.74
N LEU A 28 14.85 7.71 25.55
CA LEU A 28 14.39 6.53 26.25
C LEU A 28 14.62 5.22 25.47
N ILE A 29 15.13 5.32 24.23
CA ILE A 29 15.54 4.17 23.43
C ILE A 29 16.89 3.69 23.93
N ASP A 30 16.91 2.49 24.49
CA ASP A 30 18.07 1.90 25.15
C ASP A 30 18.39 0.49 24.62
N GLN A 31 19.31 -0.20 25.25
CA GLN A 31 19.71 -1.55 24.89
C GLN A 31 18.56 -2.55 25.06
N GLU A 32 17.67 -2.35 26.04
CA GLU A 32 16.49 -3.18 26.28
C GLU A 32 15.50 -3.12 25.10
N PHE A 33 15.33 -1.93 24.49
CA PHE A 33 14.57 -1.77 23.24
C PHE A 33 15.18 -2.58 22.10
N ALA A 34 16.51 -2.53 21.93
CA ALA A 34 17.20 -3.26 20.88
C ALA A 34 17.07 -4.79 21.06
N GLU A 35 17.19 -5.27 22.28
CA GLU A 35 17.04 -6.69 22.64
C GLU A 35 15.61 -7.19 22.41
N ALA A 36 14.60 -6.39 22.75
CA ALA A 36 13.20 -6.69 22.46
C ALA A 36 12.93 -6.83 20.96
N VAL A 37 13.41 -5.88 20.14
CA VAL A 37 13.29 -5.94 18.68
C VAL A 37 14.01 -7.16 18.11
N ASN A 38 15.22 -7.44 18.57
CA ASN A 38 15.99 -8.61 18.14
C ASN A 38 15.31 -9.93 18.50
N THR A 39 14.66 -9.99 19.67
CA THR A 39 13.87 -11.16 20.10
C THR A 39 12.69 -11.40 19.15
N ILE A 40 11.96 -10.36 18.75
CA ILE A 40 10.89 -10.47 17.76
C ILE A 40 11.47 -10.90 16.40
N HIS A 41 12.58 -10.31 15.98
CA HIS A 41 13.21 -10.62 14.69
C HIS A 41 13.60 -12.08 14.56
N ASN A 42 14.12 -12.68 15.63
CA ASN A 42 14.58 -14.08 15.67
C ASN A 42 13.48 -15.09 16.05
N SER A 43 12.28 -14.63 16.39
CA SER A 43 11.15 -15.52 16.67
C SER A 43 10.62 -16.17 15.40
N ASN A 44 10.24 -17.44 15.47
CA ASN A 44 9.52 -18.16 14.43
C ASN A 44 7.99 -17.96 14.52
N GLY A 45 7.50 -17.28 15.55
CA GLY A 45 6.10 -17.00 15.79
C GLY A 45 5.65 -15.65 15.24
N ARG A 46 4.46 -15.26 15.64
CA ARG A 46 3.84 -13.96 15.34
C ARG A 46 4.04 -13.00 16.52
N VAL A 47 3.70 -11.74 16.31
CA VAL A 47 3.59 -10.76 17.38
C VAL A 47 2.13 -10.65 17.81
N ILE A 48 1.81 -11.00 19.03
CA ILE A 48 0.48 -10.78 19.62
C ILE A 48 0.51 -9.45 20.36
N ILE A 49 -0.32 -8.48 19.96
CA ILE A 49 -0.35 -7.17 20.62
C ILE A 49 -1.67 -7.00 21.36
N THR A 50 -1.59 -6.71 22.63
CA THR A 50 -2.75 -6.59 23.51
C THR A 50 -2.77 -5.27 24.30
N GLY A 51 -3.94 -4.85 24.68
CA GLY A 51 -4.19 -3.67 25.52
C GLY A 51 -5.66 -3.52 25.82
N ILE A 52 -6.00 -2.48 26.61
CA ILE A 52 -7.40 -2.15 26.93
C ILE A 52 -7.71 -0.69 26.62
N GLY A 53 -8.97 -0.39 26.32
CA GLY A 53 -9.44 0.97 26.04
C GLY A 53 -8.69 1.62 24.87
N LYS A 54 -8.16 2.84 25.08
CA LYS A 54 -7.42 3.55 24.01
C LYS A 54 -6.11 2.86 23.63
N SER A 55 -5.43 2.20 24.58
CA SER A 55 -4.24 1.40 24.28
C SER A 55 -4.56 0.20 23.36
N ALA A 56 -5.77 -0.38 23.43
CA ALA A 56 -6.21 -1.43 22.51
C ALA A 56 -6.35 -0.91 21.08
N ILE A 57 -6.85 0.31 20.89
CA ILE A 57 -6.94 0.96 19.56
C ILE A 57 -5.53 1.17 18.97
N ILE A 58 -4.59 1.62 19.82
CA ILE A 58 -3.19 1.79 19.41
C ILE A 58 -2.56 0.42 19.07
N ALA A 59 -2.80 -0.61 19.87
CA ALA A 59 -2.36 -1.98 19.60
C ALA A 59 -2.84 -2.46 18.22
N SER A 60 -4.12 -2.26 17.90
CA SER A 60 -4.70 -2.62 16.60
C SER A 60 -4.03 -1.86 15.44
N LYS A 61 -3.69 -0.57 15.60
CA LYS A 61 -2.94 0.19 14.60
C LYS A 61 -1.53 -0.34 14.40
N ILE A 62 -0.82 -0.68 15.48
CA ILE A 62 0.53 -1.24 15.39
C ILE A 62 0.52 -2.60 14.69
N VAL A 63 -0.47 -3.46 14.99
CA VAL A 63 -0.68 -4.73 14.28
C VAL A 63 -0.85 -4.49 12.77
N ALA A 64 -1.69 -3.54 12.38
CA ALA A 64 -1.89 -3.21 10.97
C ALA A 64 -0.58 -2.74 10.31
N THR A 65 0.22 -1.92 10.99
CA THR A 65 1.55 -1.48 10.50
C THR A 65 2.49 -2.68 10.35
N MET A 66 2.62 -3.54 11.35
CA MET A 66 3.49 -4.72 11.30
C MET A 66 3.11 -5.66 10.16
N ASN A 67 1.83 -5.95 9.98
CA ASN A 67 1.34 -6.79 8.89
C ASN A 67 1.66 -6.19 7.52
N SER A 68 1.51 -4.88 7.37
CA SER A 68 1.82 -4.20 6.10
C SER A 68 3.32 -4.06 5.83
N THR A 69 4.17 -4.26 6.84
CA THR A 69 5.63 -4.18 6.75
C THR A 69 6.34 -5.53 6.90
N GLY A 70 5.60 -6.64 6.73
CA GLY A 70 6.18 -7.99 6.66
C GLY A 70 6.46 -8.65 8.00
N THR A 71 5.89 -8.16 9.10
CA THR A 71 5.92 -8.83 10.40
C THR A 71 4.53 -9.33 10.75
N PRO A 72 4.26 -10.65 10.73
CA PRO A 72 2.96 -11.18 11.08
C PRO A 72 2.57 -10.82 12.51
N ALA A 73 1.44 -10.14 12.66
CA ALA A 73 0.95 -9.71 13.97
C ALA A 73 -0.56 -9.91 14.10
N VAL A 74 -1.02 -10.15 15.34
CA VAL A 74 -2.43 -10.36 15.67
C VAL A 74 -2.80 -9.47 16.87
N PHE A 75 -3.93 -8.81 16.77
CA PHE A 75 -4.51 -8.05 17.87
C PHE A 75 -5.32 -8.98 18.78
N MET A 76 -5.15 -8.84 20.09
CA MET A 76 -5.92 -9.53 21.12
C MET A 76 -6.38 -8.50 22.17
N HIS A 77 -7.69 -8.30 22.31
CA HIS A 77 -8.20 -7.37 23.30
C HIS A 77 -8.02 -7.92 24.72
N ALA A 78 -7.45 -7.14 25.66
CA ALA A 78 -7.11 -7.64 26.98
C ALA A 78 -8.31 -8.15 27.80
N ALA A 79 -9.50 -7.60 27.60
CA ALA A 79 -10.71 -8.09 28.26
C ALA A 79 -11.23 -9.40 27.66
N ASP A 80 -11.08 -9.60 26.34
CA ASP A 80 -11.56 -10.81 25.67
C ASP A 80 -10.58 -11.97 25.87
N ALA A 81 -9.30 -11.67 26.10
CA ALA A 81 -8.27 -12.64 26.38
C ALA A 81 -8.65 -13.61 27.52
N ILE A 82 -9.19 -13.10 28.61
CA ILE A 82 -9.61 -13.92 29.79
C ILE A 82 -10.90 -14.71 29.53
N HIS A 83 -11.55 -14.50 28.38
CA HIS A 83 -12.78 -15.19 27.98
C HIS A 83 -12.57 -16.14 26.78
N GLY A 84 -11.32 -16.47 26.46
CA GLY A 84 -10.99 -17.49 25.45
C GLY A 84 -9.94 -17.10 24.43
N ASP A 85 -9.74 -15.78 24.16
CA ASP A 85 -8.80 -15.32 23.15
C ASP A 85 -7.33 -15.61 23.49
N LEU A 86 -7.01 -15.99 24.74
CA LEU A 86 -5.69 -16.56 25.07
C LEU A 86 -5.33 -17.77 24.20
N GLY A 87 -6.32 -18.50 23.69
CA GLY A 87 -6.11 -19.60 22.73
C GLY A 87 -5.50 -19.15 21.38
N ASN A 88 -5.45 -17.85 21.10
CA ASN A 88 -4.76 -17.32 19.93
C ASN A 88 -3.23 -17.31 20.07
N ILE A 89 -2.70 -17.41 21.29
CA ILE A 89 -1.25 -17.40 21.55
C ILE A 89 -0.67 -18.77 21.22
N LEU A 90 0.26 -18.82 20.27
CA LEU A 90 0.99 -20.03 19.90
C LEU A 90 2.37 -20.06 20.59
N LYS A 91 2.98 -21.23 20.65
CA LYS A 91 4.20 -21.50 21.40
C LYS A 91 5.36 -20.52 21.13
N ASP A 92 5.56 -20.12 19.88
CA ASP A 92 6.70 -19.29 19.49
C ASP A 92 6.33 -17.81 19.31
N ASP A 93 5.07 -17.42 19.62
CA ASP A 93 4.62 -16.04 19.55
C ASP A 93 5.31 -15.16 20.60
N VAL A 94 5.58 -13.89 20.26
CA VAL A 94 6.01 -12.85 21.19
C VAL A 94 4.81 -11.96 21.51
N VAL A 95 4.57 -11.72 22.79
CA VAL A 95 3.43 -10.91 23.23
C VAL A 95 3.86 -9.50 23.61
N ILE A 96 3.24 -8.48 23.03
CA ILE A 96 3.41 -7.08 23.41
C ILE A 96 2.15 -6.62 24.17
N CYS A 97 2.31 -6.23 25.41
CA CYS A 97 1.23 -5.68 26.24
C CYS A 97 1.38 -4.17 26.39
N ILE A 98 0.34 -3.41 26.02
CA ILE A 98 0.36 -1.95 26.03
C ILE A 98 -0.53 -1.41 27.16
N SER A 99 0.08 -0.71 28.11
CA SER A 99 -0.66 -0.05 29.20
C SER A 99 0.13 1.15 29.74
N LYS A 100 -0.43 2.37 29.67
CA LYS A 100 0.21 3.58 30.20
C LYS A 100 0.65 3.40 31.64
N SER A 101 -0.28 3.06 32.53
CA SER A 101 0.01 2.91 33.97
C SER A 101 0.70 1.58 34.30
N GLY A 102 0.54 0.55 33.46
CA GLY A 102 0.98 -0.82 33.72
C GLY A 102 0.29 -1.52 34.90
N ASN A 103 -0.77 -0.90 35.46
CA ASN A 103 -1.40 -1.32 36.73
C ASN A 103 -2.91 -1.55 36.64
N THR A 104 -3.52 -1.48 35.44
CA THR A 104 -4.97 -1.69 35.33
C THR A 104 -5.37 -3.10 35.77
N PRO A 105 -6.59 -3.27 36.31
CA PRO A 105 -7.03 -4.61 36.81
C PRO A 105 -6.92 -5.69 35.73
N GLU A 106 -7.29 -5.39 34.50
CA GLU A 106 -7.26 -6.34 33.39
C GLU A 106 -5.83 -6.78 33.08
N ILE A 107 -4.86 -5.86 33.12
CA ILE A 107 -3.44 -6.17 32.89
C ILE A 107 -2.89 -7.05 34.01
N LYS A 108 -3.27 -6.76 35.26
CA LYS A 108 -2.85 -7.59 36.42
C LYS A 108 -3.38 -9.02 36.35
N VAL A 109 -4.53 -9.24 35.74
CA VAL A 109 -5.07 -10.58 35.48
C VAL A 109 -4.41 -11.24 34.29
N LEU A 110 -4.25 -10.50 33.18
CA LEU A 110 -3.78 -11.02 31.90
C LEU A 110 -2.29 -11.42 31.91
N VAL A 111 -1.43 -10.60 32.51
CA VAL A 111 0.03 -10.79 32.46
C VAL A 111 0.46 -12.17 33.07
N PRO A 112 0.00 -12.59 34.26
CA PRO A 112 0.31 -13.92 34.77
C PRO A 112 -0.17 -15.06 33.89
N LEU A 113 -1.33 -14.89 33.22
CA LEU A 113 -1.86 -15.89 32.29
C LEU A 113 -0.96 -16.03 31.06
N ILE A 114 -0.49 -14.93 30.49
CA ILE A 114 0.47 -14.95 29.37
C ILE A 114 1.77 -15.65 29.79
N LYS A 115 2.31 -15.32 30.95
CA LYS A 115 3.55 -15.94 31.46
C LYS A 115 3.42 -17.46 31.66
N ASN A 116 2.23 -17.98 31.95
CA ASN A 116 1.99 -19.43 32.05
C ASN A 116 2.15 -20.16 30.69
N PHE A 117 2.07 -19.46 29.54
CA PHE A 117 2.35 -20.04 28.23
C PHE A 117 3.86 -20.07 27.92
N ASN A 118 4.71 -19.48 28.77
CA ASN A 118 6.16 -19.33 28.58
C ASN A 118 6.54 -18.55 27.31
N ASN A 119 5.66 -17.66 26.82
CA ASN A 119 5.94 -16.75 25.73
C ASN A 119 6.69 -15.52 26.24
N THR A 120 7.60 -14.98 25.43
CA THR A 120 8.25 -13.71 25.75
C THR A 120 7.22 -12.58 25.82
N LEU A 121 7.23 -11.83 26.92
CA LEU A 121 6.36 -10.69 27.18
C LEU A 121 7.14 -9.38 27.10
N ILE A 122 6.72 -8.50 26.21
CA ILE A 122 7.24 -7.12 26.07
C ILE A 122 6.17 -6.16 26.61
N GLY A 123 6.54 -5.30 27.55
CA GLY A 123 5.66 -4.26 28.08
C GLY A 123 5.90 -2.90 27.44
N ILE A 124 4.88 -2.27 26.85
CA ILE A 124 4.93 -0.83 26.49
C ILE A 124 4.20 -0.05 27.56
N THR A 125 4.95 0.66 28.40
CA THR A 125 4.39 1.39 29.56
C THR A 125 5.13 2.70 29.82
N SER A 126 4.46 3.66 30.48
CA SER A 126 5.09 4.89 30.97
C SER A 126 5.72 4.74 32.35
N ASN A 127 5.61 3.55 32.97
CA ASN A 127 6.13 3.31 34.33
C ASN A 127 6.79 1.94 34.42
N LYS A 128 8.12 1.91 34.37
CA LYS A 128 8.94 0.69 34.53
C LYS A 128 8.73 0.00 35.90
N GLU A 129 8.36 0.76 36.91
CA GLU A 129 8.08 0.22 38.28
C GLU A 129 6.64 -0.31 38.43
N SER A 130 5.82 -0.27 37.42
CA SER A 130 4.48 -0.82 37.42
C SER A 130 4.47 -2.34 37.45
N PHE A 131 3.32 -2.95 37.70
CA PHE A 131 3.15 -4.40 37.64
C PHE A 131 3.58 -4.95 36.27
N LEU A 132 3.12 -4.35 35.16
CA LEU A 132 3.53 -4.76 33.83
C LEU A 132 5.05 -4.60 33.63
N GLY A 133 5.62 -3.48 34.09
CA GLY A 133 7.05 -3.22 33.95
C GLY A 133 7.95 -4.22 34.69
N LYS A 134 7.47 -4.76 35.85
CA LYS A 134 8.21 -5.75 36.64
C LYS A 134 8.06 -7.18 36.13
N GLU A 135 6.93 -7.49 35.52
CA GLU A 135 6.62 -8.85 35.05
C GLU A 135 7.05 -9.09 33.58
N ALA A 136 7.22 -8.04 32.78
CA ALA A 136 7.66 -8.16 31.41
C ALA A 136 9.14 -8.56 31.30
N ASP A 137 9.48 -9.34 30.29
CA ASP A 137 10.86 -9.74 30.01
C ASP A 137 11.65 -8.57 29.42
N PHE A 138 10.97 -7.64 28.70
CA PHE A 138 11.51 -6.39 28.18
C PHE A 138 10.50 -5.27 28.36
N VAL A 139 10.98 -4.05 28.68
CA VAL A 139 10.13 -2.87 28.84
C VAL A 139 10.50 -1.77 27.86
N LEU A 140 9.60 -1.48 26.92
CA LEU A 140 9.70 -0.34 26.02
C LEU A 140 9.09 0.88 26.71
N ASN A 141 9.91 1.83 27.09
CA ASN A 141 9.50 2.98 27.86
C ASN A 141 8.80 4.03 27.00
N ALA A 142 7.48 4.17 27.19
CA ALA A 142 6.64 5.19 26.56
C ALA A 142 6.27 6.31 27.57
N PHE A 143 7.22 6.78 28.34
CA PHE A 143 7.00 7.78 29.37
C PHE A 143 6.56 9.12 28.77
N VAL A 144 5.53 9.68 29.36
CA VAL A 144 5.08 11.08 29.12
C VAL A 144 4.84 11.75 30.47
N GLU A 145 5.28 12.99 30.63
CA GLU A 145 5.12 13.76 31.85
C GLU A 145 3.64 14.02 32.16
N LYS A 146 2.88 14.43 31.14
CA LYS A 146 1.45 14.75 31.24
C LYS A 146 0.72 14.53 29.91
N GLU A 147 -0.60 14.47 30.01
CA GLU A 147 -1.47 14.53 28.83
C GLU A 147 -1.63 15.95 28.33
N ALA A 148 -1.81 16.13 27.01
CA ALA A 148 -2.15 17.44 26.43
C ALA A 148 -3.58 17.89 26.81
N CYS A 149 -4.42 16.98 27.28
CA CYS A 149 -5.71 17.28 27.87
C CYS A 149 -5.55 18.25 29.06
N PRO A 150 -6.30 19.40 29.11
CA PRO A 150 -6.16 20.40 30.16
C PRO A 150 -6.30 19.84 31.58
N ASN A 151 -7.08 18.80 31.75
CA ASN A 151 -7.30 18.14 33.04
C ASN A 151 -6.33 16.99 33.34
N ASN A 152 -5.39 16.71 32.44
CA ASN A 152 -4.44 15.56 32.51
C ASN A 152 -5.15 14.20 32.68
N LEU A 153 -6.35 14.05 32.14
CA LEU A 153 -7.19 12.84 32.30
C LEU A 153 -7.35 12.03 31.01
N ALA A 154 -7.68 12.71 29.89
CA ALA A 154 -7.91 12.04 28.63
C ALA A 154 -6.58 11.58 28.02
N PRO A 155 -6.41 10.29 27.72
CA PRO A 155 -5.21 9.80 27.01
C PRO A 155 -5.09 10.44 25.62
N THR A 156 -4.09 11.28 25.47
CA THR A 156 -3.72 12.02 24.25
C THR A 156 -2.23 11.77 24.00
N THR A 157 -1.35 12.51 24.65
CA THR A 157 0.11 12.37 24.54
C THR A 157 0.60 10.94 24.80
N SER A 158 0.04 10.27 25.82
CA SER A 158 0.43 8.90 26.14
C SER A 158 0.08 7.90 25.03
N THR A 159 -1.06 8.06 24.37
CA THR A 159 -1.44 7.18 23.25
C THR A 159 -0.59 7.45 22.01
N THR A 160 -0.23 8.72 21.76
CA THR A 160 0.70 9.10 20.69
C THR A 160 2.10 8.52 20.95
N ALA A 161 2.60 8.57 22.20
CA ALA A 161 3.86 7.96 22.59
C ALA A 161 3.87 6.43 22.39
N GLN A 162 2.82 5.74 22.82
CA GLN A 162 2.66 4.28 22.59
C GLN A 162 2.69 3.94 21.10
N LEU A 163 2.02 4.75 20.27
CA LEU A 163 1.99 4.58 18.83
C LEU A 163 3.40 4.74 18.22
N VAL A 164 4.12 5.78 18.58
CA VAL A 164 5.47 6.07 18.07
C VAL A 164 6.46 4.97 18.45
N ILE A 165 6.44 4.47 19.69
CA ILE A 165 7.25 3.33 20.10
C ILE A 165 6.91 2.08 19.28
N GLY A 166 5.63 1.78 19.07
CA GLY A 166 5.21 0.65 18.23
C GLY A 166 5.63 0.78 16.77
N ASP A 167 5.56 1.98 16.19
CA ASP A 167 6.03 2.26 14.84
C ASP A 167 7.57 2.13 14.76
N ALA A 168 8.31 2.56 15.79
CA ALA A 168 9.76 2.38 15.86
C ALA A 168 10.13 0.87 15.84
N VAL A 169 9.42 0.04 16.60
CA VAL A 169 9.61 -1.43 16.55
C VAL A 169 9.34 -1.97 15.15
N ALA A 170 8.22 -1.59 14.53
CA ALA A 170 7.85 -2.07 13.19
C ALA A 170 8.88 -1.66 12.12
N VAL A 171 9.39 -0.42 12.17
CA VAL A 171 10.41 0.08 11.24
C VAL A 171 11.76 -0.59 11.45
N CYS A 172 12.16 -0.84 12.70
CA CYS A 172 13.38 -1.61 12.99
C CYS A 172 13.28 -3.03 12.40
N LEU A 173 12.16 -3.72 12.59
CA LEU A 173 11.92 -5.06 12.05
C LEU A 173 11.91 -5.06 10.51
N LEU A 174 11.30 -4.06 9.88
CA LEU A 174 11.32 -3.86 8.43
C LEU A 174 12.76 -3.78 7.91
N ASN A 175 13.61 -2.96 8.56
CA ASN A 175 15.02 -2.79 8.18
C ASN A 175 15.82 -4.10 8.38
N LEU A 176 15.68 -4.77 9.53
CA LEU A 176 16.36 -6.03 9.82
C LEU A 176 16.01 -7.15 8.83
N LYS A 177 14.76 -7.16 8.33
CA LYS A 177 14.28 -8.12 7.32
C LYS A 177 14.69 -7.76 5.89
N GLY A 178 15.28 -6.60 5.64
CA GLY A 178 15.58 -6.11 4.30
C GLY A 178 14.32 -5.94 3.43
N PHE A 179 13.19 -5.56 4.05
CA PHE A 179 11.89 -5.47 3.38
C PHE A 179 11.88 -4.38 2.31
N SER A 180 11.69 -4.80 1.06
CA SER A 180 11.78 -3.96 -0.13
C SER A 180 10.44 -3.34 -0.54
N SER A 181 10.48 -2.37 -1.48
CA SER A 181 9.30 -1.83 -2.13
C SER A 181 8.47 -2.92 -2.84
N ASN A 182 9.14 -3.94 -3.40
CA ASN A 182 8.49 -5.07 -4.03
C ASN A 182 7.76 -5.95 -3.02
N ASP A 183 8.30 -6.10 -1.81
CA ASP A 183 7.61 -6.82 -0.73
C ASP A 183 6.40 -6.03 -0.23
N PHE A 184 6.53 -4.71 -0.10
CA PHE A 184 5.40 -3.85 0.24
C PHE A 184 4.26 -3.96 -0.78
N ALA A 185 4.58 -3.99 -2.06
CA ALA A 185 3.60 -4.12 -3.14
C ALA A 185 2.81 -5.45 -3.08
N LYS A 186 3.44 -6.56 -2.64
CA LYS A 186 2.76 -7.85 -2.45
C LYS A 186 1.64 -7.76 -1.41
N TYR A 187 1.83 -6.97 -0.35
CA TYR A 187 0.84 -6.78 0.71
C TYR A 187 -0.18 -5.68 0.38
N HIS A 188 0.09 -4.85 -0.65
CA HIS A 188 -0.76 -3.73 -1.06
C HIS A 188 -1.13 -3.81 -2.56
N PRO A 189 -1.77 -4.90 -3.02
CA PRO A 189 -2.02 -5.12 -4.46
C PRO A 189 -2.92 -4.05 -5.09
N GLY A 190 -3.80 -3.43 -4.31
CA GLY A 190 -4.69 -2.35 -4.79
C GLY A 190 -4.05 -0.98 -4.91
N GLY A 191 -2.86 -0.77 -4.36
CA GLY A 191 -2.12 0.49 -4.46
C GLY A 191 -1.36 0.62 -5.79
N ALA A 192 -0.92 1.85 -6.14
CA ALA A 192 -0.16 2.11 -7.36
C ALA A 192 1.07 1.19 -7.51
N LEU A 193 1.79 0.96 -6.41
CA LEU A 193 2.95 0.07 -6.41
C LEU A 193 2.58 -1.40 -6.63
N GLY A 194 1.44 -1.85 -6.07
CA GLY A 194 0.92 -3.20 -6.28
C GLY A 194 0.46 -3.42 -7.72
N LYS A 195 -0.24 -2.45 -8.32
CA LYS A 195 -0.66 -2.51 -9.72
C LYS A 195 0.52 -2.70 -10.67
N LYS A 196 1.68 -2.07 -10.41
CA LYS A 196 2.91 -2.26 -11.20
C LYS A 196 3.39 -3.72 -11.20
N LEU A 197 3.10 -4.51 -10.17
CA LEU A 197 3.50 -5.92 -10.06
C LEU A 197 2.49 -6.93 -10.62
N TYR A 198 1.23 -6.57 -10.76
CA TYR A 198 0.17 -7.53 -11.07
C TYR A 198 -0.68 -7.17 -12.28
N LEU A 199 -0.77 -5.88 -12.64
CA LEU A 199 -1.63 -5.45 -13.73
C LEU A 199 -1.07 -5.89 -15.07
N ARG A 200 -1.89 -6.57 -15.87
CA ARG A 200 -1.56 -7.03 -17.21
C ARG A 200 -2.21 -6.16 -18.27
N VAL A 201 -1.68 -6.21 -19.48
CA VAL A 201 -2.24 -5.52 -20.65
C VAL A 201 -3.72 -5.89 -20.83
N ASN A 202 -4.09 -7.17 -20.67
CA ASN A 202 -5.49 -7.61 -20.79
C ASN A 202 -6.43 -6.97 -19.78
N ASP A 203 -5.98 -6.71 -18.56
CA ASP A 203 -6.81 -6.08 -17.51
C ASP A 203 -7.22 -4.66 -17.88
N ILE A 204 -6.49 -4.05 -18.81
CA ILE A 204 -6.72 -2.71 -19.33
C ILE A 204 -7.49 -2.79 -20.66
N THR A 205 -6.96 -3.52 -21.64
CA THR A 205 -7.52 -3.56 -22.99
C THR A 205 -8.90 -4.20 -23.06
N SER A 206 -9.23 -5.13 -22.16
CA SER A 206 -10.57 -5.72 -22.07
C SER A 206 -11.67 -4.73 -21.65
N LYS A 207 -11.30 -3.59 -21.07
CA LYS A 207 -12.22 -2.51 -20.68
C LYS A 207 -12.36 -1.44 -21.78
N ASN A 208 -11.48 -1.47 -22.78
CA ASN A 208 -11.46 -0.52 -23.87
C ASN A 208 -12.31 -1.03 -25.03
N GLU A 209 -12.70 -0.09 -25.90
CA GLU A 209 -13.19 -0.42 -27.23
C GLU A 209 -12.07 -1.08 -28.05
N LYS A 210 -12.46 -1.91 -29.01
CA LYS A 210 -11.52 -2.65 -29.87
C LYS A 210 -11.61 -2.13 -31.32
N PRO A 211 -10.92 -1.03 -31.67
CA PRO A 211 -10.95 -0.47 -33.01
C PRO A 211 -10.27 -1.40 -34.01
N GLU A 212 -11.02 -1.84 -35.03
CA GLU A 212 -10.55 -2.80 -36.02
C GLU A 212 -11.18 -2.54 -37.38
N VAL A 213 -10.37 -2.51 -38.42
CA VAL A 213 -10.82 -2.46 -39.81
C VAL A 213 -10.12 -3.52 -40.66
N SER A 214 -10.78 -4.00 -41.71
CA SER A 214 -10.13 -4.87 -42.68
C SER A 214 -9.21 -4.11 -43.61
N ALA A 215 -8.21 -4.80 -44.18
CA ALA A 215 -7.33 -4.21 -45.20
C ALA A 215 -8.06 -3.51 -46.34
N ALA A 216 -9.20 -4.07 -46.80
CA ALA A 216 -10.02 -3.57 -47.88
C ALA A 216 -11.03 -2.48 -47.47
N SER A 217 -11.09 -2.09 -46.21
CA SER A 217 -12.01 -1.06 -45.72
C SER A 217 -11.72 0.29 -46.39
N ASN A 218 -12.73 1.00 -46.83
CA ASN A 218 -12.59 2.34 -47.42
C ASN A 218 -12.26 3.36 -46.31
N ILE A 219 -11.73 4.52 -46.71
CA ILE A 219 -11.27 5.56 -45.79
C ILE A 219 -12.39 6.10 -44.89
N ASN A 220 -13.61 6.23 -45.40
CA ASN A 220 -14.74 6.70 -44.60
C ASN A 220 -15.03 5.75 -43.44
N SER A 221 -14.98 4.42 -43.68
CA SER A 221 -15.14 3.41 -42.64
C SER A 221 -14.04 3.48 -41.60
N VAL A 222 -12.79 3.72 -42.02
CA VAL A 222 -11.64 3.92 -41.09
C VAL A 222 -11.87 5.14 -40.21
N ILE A 223 -12.28 6.27 -40.79
CA ILE A 223 -12.53 7.52 -40.03
C ILE A 223 -13.67 7.33 -39.03
N VAL A 224 -14.76 6.66 -39.45
CA VAL A 224 -15.90 6.35 -38.54
C VAL A 224 -15.43 5.50 -37.37
N GLU A 225 -14.74 4.38 -37.63
CA GLU A 225 -14.23 3.48 -36.59
C GLU A 225 -13.35 4.22 -35.58
N MET A 226 -12.38 4.99 -36.04
CA MET A 226 -11.48 5.76 -35.17
C MET A 226 -12.22 6.83 -34.37
N THR A 227 -13.24 7.48 -34.96
CA THR A 227 -14.03 8.52 -34.29
C THR A 227 -14.95 7.93 -33.21
N GLU A 228 -15.58 6.81 -33.48
CA GLU A 228 -16.49 6.15 -32.54
C GLU A 228 -15.73 5.55 -31.35
N LYS A 229 -14.60 4.90 -31.60
CA LYS A 229 -13.80 4.22 -30.56
C LYS A 229 -12.88 5.14 -29.77
N ARG A 230 -12.53 6.33 -30.27
CA ARG A 230 -11.83 7.43 -29.58
C ARG A 230 -10.46 7.06 -28.98
N LEU A 231 -9.75 6.11 -29.56
CA LEU A 231 -8.41 5.69 -29.09
C LEU A 231 -7.28 6.26 -29.98
N GLY A 232 -7.61 7.14 -30.95
CA GLY A 232 -6.66 7.81 -31.83
C GLY A 232 -5.92 6.89 -32.81
N ALA A 233 -6.32 5.61 -32.88
CA ALA A 233 -5.78 4.63 -33.81
C ALA A 233 -6.76 3.48 -34.00
N THR A 234 -6.58 2.72 -35.10
CA THR A 234 -7.28 1.46 -35.37
C THR A 234 -6.31 0.42 -35.91
N ALA A 235 -6.52 -0.85 -35.52
CA ALA A 235 -5.81 -1.96 -36.13
C ALA A 235 -6.31 -2.23 -37.55
N VAL A 236 -5.39 -2.57 -38.45
CA VAL A 236 -5.73 -3.13 -39.75
C VAL A 236 -5.46 -4.61 -39.73
N THR A 237 -6.49 -5.40 -39.99
CA THR A 237 -6.40 -6.87 -39.89
C THR A 237 -6.73 -7.57 -41.21
N ARG A 238 -6.20 -8.79 -41.35
CA ARG A 238 -6.58 -9.75 -42.40
C ARG A 238 -6.69 -11.12 -41.71
N ASP A 239 -7.86 -11.74 -41.77
CA ASP A 239 -8.16 -13.01 -41.10
C ASP A 239 -7.88 -12.98 -39.58
N SER A 240 -8.17 -11.85 -38.95
CA SER A 240 -7.88 -11.53 -37.53
C SER A 240 -6.38 -11.36 -37.20
N GLU A 241 -5.49 -11.46 -38.16
CA GLU A 241 -4.05 -11.16 -37.99
C GLU A 241 -3.79 -9.67 -38.18
N ILE A 242 -2.95 -9.10 -37.34
CA ILE A 242 -2.56 -7.70 -37.42
C ILE A 242 -1.59 -7.51 -38.60
N ILE A 243 -1.94 -6.70 -39.58
CA ILE A 243 -1.06 -6.36 -40.71
C ILE A 243 -0.58 -4.91 -40.66
N GLY A 244 -1.29 -4.03 -39.96
CA GLY A 244 -0.95 -2.62 -39.85
C GLY A 244 -1.69 -1.91 -38.74
N ILE A 245 -1.39 -0.62 -38.60
CA ILE A 245 -2.09 0.34 -37.74
C ILE A 245 -2.34 1.62 -38.52
N ILE A 246 -3.48 2.25 -38.30
CA ILE A 246 -3.76 3.59 -38.79
C ILE A 246 -3.95 4.50 -37.58
N THR A 247 -3.18 5.58 -37.53
CA THR A 247 -3.24 6.59 -36.44
C THR A 247 -3.78 7.91 -37.01
N ASP A 248 -4.12 8.86 -36.14
CA ASP A 248 -4.47 10.24 -36.57
C ASP A 248 -3.36 10.88 -37.41
N GLY A 249 -2.09 10.53 -37.19
CA GLY A 249 -0.95 10.96 -37.97
C GLY A 249 -0.98 10.42 -39.38
N ASP A 250 -1.40 9.15 -39.57
CA ASP A 250 -1.52 8.54 -40.91
C ASP A 250 -2.65 9.19 -41.71
N LEU A 251 -3.80 9.44 -41.06
CA LEU A 251 -4.90 10.18 -41.72
C LEU A 251 -4.48 11.58 -42.14
N ARG A 252 -3.74 12.32 -41.31
CA ARG A 252 -3.24 13.66 -41.70
C ARG A 252 -2.26 13.59 -42.85
N ARG A 253 -1.34 12.62 -42.85
CA ARG A 253 -0.41 12.41 -43.99
C ARG A 253 -1.17 12.11 -45.29
N MET A 254 -2.16 11.21 -45.22
CA MET A 254 -3.02 10.93 -46.36
C MET A 254 -3.65 12.20 -46.96
N LEU A 255 -4.23 13.06 -46.09
CA LEU A 255 -4.86 14.32 -46.54
C LEU A 255 -3.89 15.33 -47.16
N THR A 256 -2.59 15.26 -46.80
CA THR A 256 -1.57 16.17 -47.36
C THR A 256 -0.95 15.64 -48.65
N THR A 257 -0.98 14.33 -48.88
CA THR A 257 -0.33 13.71 -50.06
C THR A 257 -1.30 13.39 -51.17
N ASN A 258 -2.59 13.22 -50.88
CA ASN A 258 -3.59 12.86 -51.89
C ASN A 258 -4.61 14.00 -52.11
N THR A 259 -4.90 14.29 -53.36
CA THR A 259 -5.94 15.28 -53.78
C THR A 259 -7.36 14.71 -53.65
N SER A 260 -7.50 13.40 -53.62
CA SER A 260 -8.73 12.65 -53.38
C SER A 260 -8.39 11.36 -52.64
N PHE A 261 -9.25 10.91 -51.74
CA PHE A 261 -9.16 9.62 -51.09
C PHE A 261 -10.19 8.60 -51.61
N GLU A 262 -10.84 8.95 -52.71
CA GLU A 262 -11.77 8.05 -53.38
C GLU A 262 -11.01 6.86 -53.98
N GLY A 263 -11.42 5.64 -53.63
CA GLY A 263 -10.74 4.41 -54.05
C GLY A 263 -9.59 3.94 -53.18
N LEU A 264 -9.14 4.74 -52.18
CA LEU A 264 -8.13 4.30 -51.21
C LEU A 264 -8.74 3.37 -50.18
N THR A 265 -7.94 2.39 -49.74
CA THR A 265 -8.28 1.41 -48.71
C THR A 265 -7.44 1.61 -47.44
N ALA A 266 -7.79 0.92 -46.37
CA ALA A 266 -7.01 0.91 -45.14
C ALA A 266 -5.57 0.43 -45.36
N GLU A 267 -5.36 -0.56 -46.25
CA GLU A 267 -4.04 -1.06 -46.62
C GLU A 267 -3.15 -0.01 -47.28
N ASP A 268 -3.71 0.93 -48.04
CA ASP A 268 -2.96 1.97 -48.77
C ASP A 268 -2.39 3.02 -47.81
N ILE A 269 -3.01 3.22 -46.63
CA ILE A 269 -2.64 4.31 -45.71
C ILE A 269 -2.07 3.83 -44.39
N MET A 270 -2.13 2.53 -44.10
CA MET A 270 -1.64 1.94 -42.83
C MET A 270 -0.13 2.07 -42.70
N SER A 271 0.35 2.19 -41.49
CA SER A 271 1.74 1.91 -41.11
C SER A 271 1.91 0.39 -40.93
N PRO A 272 2.72 -0.28 -41.78
CA PRO A 272 2.94 -1.73 -41.67
C PRO A 272 3.83 -2.08 -40.47
N ASN A 273 3.74 -3.35 -39.99
CA ASN A 273 4.54 -3.86 -38.88
C ASN A 273 4.41 -3.02 -37.58
N PRO A 274 3.20 -2.79 -37.09
CA PRO A 274 2.97 -2.00 -35.89
C PRO A 274 3.61 -2.63 -34.66
N LYS A 275 3.93 -1.82 -33.67
CA LYS A 275 4.40 -2.33 -32.38
C LYS A 275 3.26 -3.03 -31.67
N ARG A 276 3.57 -4.24 -31.15
CA ARG A 276 2.60 -5.16 -30.52
C ARG A 276 3.06 -5.55 -29.15
N ILE A 277 2.12 -6.01 -28.33
CA ILE A 277 2.38 -6.55 -27.02
C ILE A 277 1.42 -7.72 -26.74
N ASP A 278 1.91 -8.77 -26.09
CA ASP A 278 1.05 -9.88 -25.64
C ASP A 278 0.09 -9.42 -24.56
N VAL A 279 -1.17 -9.85 -24.60
CA VAL A 279 -2.19 -9.51 -23.60
C VAL A 279 -1.80 -9.93 -22.18
N ASN A 280 -0.97 -10.95 -22.02
CA ASN A 280 -0.48 -11.43 -20.74
C ASN A 280 0.77 -10.70 -20.23
N ALA A 281 1.38 -9.83 -21.04
CA ALA A 281 2.50 -9.00 -20.60
C ALA A 281 2.06 -8.05 -19.48
N MET A 282 3.04 -7.64 -18.66
CA MET A 282 2.76 -6.67 -17.59
C MET A 282 2.48 -5.27 -18.17
N ALA A 283 1.62 -4.52 -17.49
CA ALA A 283 1.33 -3.14 -17.88
C ALA A 283 2.57 -2.22 -17.83
N VAL A 284 3.53 -2.51 -16.96
CA VAL A 284 4.83 -1.81 -16.93
C VAL A 284 5.66 -2.08 -18.17
N ASP A 285 5.68 -3.31 -18.69
CA ASP A 285 6.39 -3.63 -19.94
C ASP A 285 5.77 -2.89 -21.14
N ALA A 286 4.45 -2.64 -21.09
CA ALA A 286 3.79 -1.83 -22.11
C ALA A 286 4.22 -0.36 -22.03
N LEU A 287 4.37 0.18 -20.82
CA LEU A 287 4.88 1.53 -20.62
C LEU A 287 6.30 1.69 -21.19
N ASP A 288 7.19 0.76 -20.81
CA ASP A 288 8.59 0.76 -21.27
C ASP A 288 8.66 0.76 -22.82
N ARG A 289 7.82 -0.05 -23.47
CA ARG A 289 7.73 -0.09 -24.95
C ARG A 289 7.19 1.21 -25.56
N LEU A 290 6.16 1.82 -24.95
CA LEU A 290 5.62 3.10 -25.42
C LEU A 290 6.69 4.19 -25.36
N GLU A 291 7.48 4.23 -24.26
CA GLU A 291 8.57 5.19 -24.08
C GLU A 291 9.74 4.92 -25.03
N GLU A 292 10.20 3.66 -25.15
CA GLU A 292 11.30 3.25 -26.02
C GLU A 292 11.05 3.64 -27.49
N TYR A 293 9.81 3.45 -27.96
CA TYR A 293 9.45 3.74 -29.35
C TYR A 293 8.89 5.14 -29.55
N GLY A 294 8.69 5.94 -28.51
CA GLY A 294 8.12 7.29 -28.58
C GLY A 294 6.70 7.31 -29.17
N ILE A 295 5.87 6.30 -28.83
CA ILE A 295 4.52 6.12 -29.36
C ILE A 295 3.49 6.19 -28.22
N SER A 296 2.23 6.44 -28.58
CA SER A 296 1.13 6.56 -27.61
C SER A 296 0.22 5.33 -27.59
N GLN A 297 0.31 4.45 -28.57
CA GLN A 297 -0.54 3.26 -28.70
C GLN A 297 0.27 2.01 -28.99
N LEU A 298 -0.18 0.87 -28.42
CA LEU A 298 0.28 -0.48 -28.73
C LEU A 298 -0.91 -1.35 -29.12
N LEU A 299 -0.73 -2.19 -30.15
CA LEU A 299 -1.71 -3.22 -30.46
C LEU A 299 -1.46 -4.44 -29.55
N ALA A 300 -2.50 -4.84 -28.81
CA ALA A 300 -2.47 -6.03 -28.01
C ALA A 300 -2.81 -7.25 -28.86
N GLU A 301 -2.06 -8.34 -28.68
CA GLU A 301 -2.29 -9.59 -29.40
C GLU A 301 -2.38 -10.78 -28.42
N GLU A 302 -3.20 -11.76 -28.83
CA GLU A 302 -3.27 -13.05 -28.17
C GLU A 302 -3.06 -14.14 -29.22
N LYS A 303 -1.98 -14.93 -29.05
CA LYS A 303 -1.62 -16.02 -30.01
C LYS A 303 -1.57 -15.55 -31.47
N GLY A 304 -1.03 -14.35 -31.69
CA GLY A 304 -0.88 -13.74 -33.00
C GLY A 304 -2.14 -13.05 -33.55
N LYS A 305 -3.26 -13.11 -32.85
CA LYS A 305 -4.51 -12.45 -33.25
C LYS A 305 -4.69 -11.13 -32.50
N TYR A 306 -5.31 -10.16 -33.17
CA TYR A 306 -5.64 -8.88 -32.59
C TYR A 306 -6.60 -9.05 -31.40
N ALA A 307 -6.21 -8.53 -30.24
CA ALA A 307 -6.96 -8.64 -29.00
C ALA A 307 -7.46 -7.28 -28.46
N GLY A 308 -6.86 -6.16 -28.87
CA GLY A 308 -7.27 -4.83 -28.44
C GLY A 308 -6.21 -3.77 -28.65
N LEU A 309 -6.48 -2.54 -28.25
CA LEU A 309 -5.58 -1.40 -28.32
C LEU A 309 -5.34 -0.83 -26.92
N LEU A 310 -4.09 -0.62 -26.57
CA LEU A 310 -3.65 0.04 -25.34
C LEU A 310 -3.17 1.45 -25.68
N HIS A 311 -3.72 2.45 -25.00
CA HIS A 311 -3.28 3.83 -25.09
C HIS A 311 -2.51 4.25 -23.82
N ILE A 312 -1.51 5.12 -23.92
CA ILE A 312 -0.72 5.60 -22.78
C ILE A 312 -1.59 6.21 -21.66
N HIS A 313 -2.70 6.87 -22.01
CA HIS A 313 -3.65 7.40 -21.03
C HIS A 313 -4.36 6.31 -20.20
N ASP A 314 -4.42 5.09 -20.69
CA ASP A 314 -4.97 3.98 -19.92
C ASP A 314 -4.04 3.62 -18.78
N LEU A 315 -2.72 3.59 -19.03
CA LEU A 315 -1.69 3.39 -18.00
C LEU A 315 -1.68 4.51 -16.97
N MET A 316 -1.86 5.78 -17.43
CA MET A 316 -2.01 6.92 -16.52
C MET A 316 -3.24 6.78 -15.59
N ARG A 317 -4.39 6.39 -16.14
CA ARG A 317 -5.62 6.17 -15.34
C ARG A 317 -5.46 5.06 -14.32
N GLU A 318 -4.69 4.03 -14.62
CA GLU A 318 -4.39 2.95 -13.70
C GLU A 318 -3.27 3.29 -12.69
N GLY A 319 -2.61 4.44 -12.82
CA GLY A 319 -1.53 4.88 -11.93
C GLY A 319 -0.22 4.12 -12.14
N ILE A 320 0.04 3.64 -13.36
CA ILE A 320 1.29 2.99 -13.76
C ILE A 320 2.34 4.03 -14.12
N LEU A 321 1.89 5.15 -14.71
CA LEU A 321 2.74 6.31 -15.06
C LEU A 321 2.75 7.32 -13.92
#